data_55b32a606c2e37ffbbb783851fa7ff9f
#
_entry.id   55b32a606c2e37ffbbb783851fa7ff9f
#
_cell.length_a   1.000
_cell.length_b   1.000
_cell.length_c   1.000
_cell.angle_alpha   90.00
_cell.angle_beta   90.00
_cell.angle_gamma   90.00
#
_symmetry.space_group_name_H-M   'P 1'
#
loop_
_entity.id
_entity.type
_entity.pdbx_description
1 polymer ?
#
loop_
_entity_poly.entity_id
_entity_poly.type
_entity_poly.pdbx_seq_one_letter_code
_entity_poly.pdbx_strand_id
1 'polypeptide(L)'
;MKFSILIPTYNNLEYLKLCLTSIKKNSIYQHEIIVHINDGSDGSLDYIKNNLIKYTYSENNIGLCSAINSASKLCSTDYVLYAHDDMYFCPNWDEFLVDEINKINHEKFYLCGTMIQKSGAHISLDCGDTHETFDEKKLLKNYKNVNFFDHQGSHFAPHLVKKNMWDKVGGFSEEFNPGVGSDPDFNMKLWINGVRIFKGLNNFKVYHFGSKTSRKNTKIIKNRGNITFLKKWGISIKFFKKYYLNTNTPYLAELSQPKISINYLKDYIINRIHYFIVKIFKK
;
A
#
# COMPACT_ATOMS: atom_id res chain seq x y z
N MET A 1 21.03 -3.86 0.83
CA MET A 1 19.94 -3.97 1.85
C MET A 1 18.90 -4.95 1.34
N LYS A 2 18.22 -5.73 2.21
CA LYS A 2 17.24 -6.75 1.82
C LYS A 2 15.88 -6.46 2.46
N PHE A 3 14.79 -6.64 1.70
CA PHE A 3 13.42 -6.43 2.17
C PHE A 3 12.64 -7.75 2.12
N SER A 4 11.68 -7.94 3.03
CA SER A 4 10.62 -8.94 2.92
C SER A 4 9.43 -8.32 2.19
N ILE A 5 9.18 -8.76 0.96
CA ILE A 5 8.12 -8.24 0.09
C ILE A 5 6.89 -9.12 0.27
N LEU A 6 5.81 -8.55 0.82
CA LEU A 6 4.54 -9.22 1.05
C LEU A 6 3.57 -8.96 -0.10
N ILE A 7 3.10 -10.03 -0.73
CA ILE A 7 2.18 -9.95 -1.88
C ILE A 7 0.98 -10.86 -1.61
N PRO A 8 -0.19 -10.33 -1.21
CA PRO A 8 -1.42 -11.10 -1.15
C PRO A 8 -2.00 -11.26 -2.56
N THR A 9 -2.51 -12.45 -2.87
CA THR A 9 -3.19 -12.74 -4.13
C THR A 9 -4.49 -13.51 -3.92
N TYR A 10 -5.45 -13.32 -4.80
CA TYR A 10 -6.71 -14.07 -4.85
C TYR A 10 -7.08 -14.35 -6.30
N ASN A 11 -6.75 -15.56 -6.77
CA ASN A 11 -7.04 -16.05 -8.12
C ASN A 11 -6.70 -15.01 -9.21
N ASN A 12 -5.41 -14.60 -9.24
CA ASN A 12 -4.91 -13.55 -10.11
C ASN A 12 -3.53 -13.91 -10.70
N LEU A 13 -3.39 -15.18 -11.15
CA LEU A 13 -2.14 -15.81 -11.53
C LEU A 13 -1.29 -15.01 -12.52
N GLU A 14 -1.89 -14.51 -13.59
CA GLU A 14 -1.11 -13.85 -14.65
C GLU A 14 -0.54 -12.49 -14.20
N TYR A 15 -1.29 -11.73 -13.40
CA TYR A 15 -0.76 -10.52 -12.78
C TYR A 15 0.31 -10.84 -11.73
N LEU A 16 0.10 -11.88 -10.92
CA LEU A 16 1.08 -12.34 -9.94
C LEU A 16 2.41 -12.71 -10.62
N LYS A 17 2.37 -13.46 -11.73
CA LYS A 17 3.57 -13.78 -12.54
C LYS A 17 4.28 -12.52 -13.02
N LEU A 18 3.54 -11.56 -13.55
CA LEU A 18 4.08 -10.29 -14.03
C LEU A 18 4.74 -9.49 -12.89
N CYS A 19 4.07 -9.40 -11.74
CA CYS A 19 4.59 -8.74 -10.54
C CYS A 19 5.91 -9.39 -10.08
N LEU A 20 5.92 -10.70 -9.86
CA LEU A 20 7.08 -11.45 -9.41
C LEU A 20 8.26 -11.36 -10.38
N THR A 21 7.96 -11.44 -11.68
CA THR A 21 8.98 -11.31 -12.73
C THR A 21 9.58 -9.90 -12.73
N SER A 22 8.74 -8.85 -12.59
CA SER A 22 9.23 -7.48 -12.55
C SER A 22 10.11 -7.21 -11.34
N ILE A 23 9.75 -7.72 -10.17
CA ILE A 23 10.57 -7.61 -8.96
C ILE A 23 11.94 -8.28 -9.19
N LYS A 24 11.95 -9.55 -9.65
CA LYS A 24 13.20 -10.28 -9.89
C LYS A 24 14.09 -9.62 -10.94
N LYS A 25 13.49 -9.12 -12.05
CA LYS A 25 14.20 -8.53 -13.19
C LYS A 25 14.74 -7.14 -12.88
N ASN A 26 13.99 -6.33 -12.12
CA ASN A 26 14.20 -4.90 -12.02
C ASN A 26 14.76 -4.47 -10.65
N SER A 27 15.02 -5.39 -9.73
CA SER A 27 15.73 -5.13 -8.47
C SER A 27 17.25 -5.20 -8.67
N ILE A 28 17.96 -4.34 -7.95
CA ILE A 28 19.43 -4.41 -7.80
C ILE A 28 19.81 -5.42 -6.71
N TYR A 29 18.98 -5.49 -5.65
CA TYR A 29 19.23 -6.39 -4.52
C TYR A 29 18.34 -7.63 -4.58
N GLN A 30 18.82 -8.72 -4.01
CA GLN A 30 18.02 -9.94 -3.87
C GLN A 30 17.14 -9.86 -2.63
N HIS A 31 15.83 -9.75 -2.84
CA HIS A 31 14.82 -9.64 -1.77
C HIS A 31 14.21 -10.99 -1.37
N GLU A 32 13.62 -11.04 -0.18
CA GLU A 32 12.75 -12.13 0.24
C GLU A 32 11.33 -11.85 -0.25
N ILE A 33 10.78 -12.70 -1.10
CA ILE A 33 9.39 -12.58 -1.56
C ILE A 33 8.53 -13.57 -0.80
N ILE A 34 7.41 -13.10 -0.23
CA ILE A 34 6.46 -13.90 0.53
C ILE A 34 5.06 -13.63 -0.03
N VAL A 35 4.44 -14.67 -0.59
CA VAL A 35 3.11 -14.56 -1.18
C VAL A 35 2.08 -15.18 -0.22
N HIS A 36 0.98 -14.48 0.05
CA HIS A 36 -0.20 -15.13 0.64
C HIS A 36 -1.18 -15.46 -0.47
N ILE A 37 -1.57 -16.73 -0.55
CA ILE A 37 -2.48 -17.24 -1.55
C ILE A 37 -3.84 -17.47 -0.90
N ASN A 38 -4.84 -16.70 -1.31
CA ASN A 38 -6.23 -16.95 -1.02
C ASN A 38 -6.82 -17.83 -2.12
N ASP A 39 -7.36 -19.01 -1.78
CA ASP A 39 -7.96 -20.00 -2.68
C ASP A 39 -6.89 -20.63 -3.62
N GLY A 40 -6.42 -19.96 -4.64
CA GLY A 40 -5.37 -20.45 -5.54
C GLY A 40 -5.85 -21.48 -6.58
N SER A 41 -7.18 -21.63 -6.79
CA SER A 41 -7.77 -22.55 -7.76
C SER A 41 -7.48 -22.19 -9.22
N ASP A 42 -6.99 -20.99 -9.47
CA ASP A 42 -6.51 -20.53 -10.79
C ASP A 42 -5.10 -21.04 -11.17
N GLY A 43 -4.49 -21.88 -10.32
CA GLY A 43 -3.12 -22.38 -10.48
C GLY A 43 -2.04 -21.53 -9.78
N SER A 44 -2.41 -20.45 -9.08
CA SER A 44 -1.46 -19.61 -8.33
C SER A 44 -0.71 -20.40 -7.28
N LEU A 45 -1.36 -21.34 -6.59
CA LEU A 45 -0.74 -22.18 -5.56
C LEU A 45 0.34 -23.09 -6.16
N ASP A 46 0.04 -23.77 -7.25
CA ASP A 46 0.99 -24.66 -7.93
C ASP A 46 2.16 -23.88 -8.53
N TYR A 47 1.88 -22.71 -9.10
CA TYR A 47 2.93 -21.83 -9.61
C TYR A 47 3.92 -21.42 -8.51
N ILE A 48 3.45 -21.02 -7.35
CA ILE A 48 4.28 -20.59 -6.23
C ILE A 48 5.11 -21.77 -5.68
N LYS A 49 4.51 -22.95 -5.53
CA LYS A 49 5.21 -24.18 -5.09
C LYS A 49 6.32 -24.58 -6.07
N ASN A 50 6.00 -24.63 -7.37
CA ASN A 50 6.94 -25.04 -8.41
C ASN A 50 8.12 -24.07 -8.56
N ASN A 51 7.94 -22.79 -8.23
CA ASN A 51 8.99 -21.77 -8.27
C ASN A 51 9.71 -21.59 -6.92
N LEU A 52 9.43 -22.41 -5.92
CA LEU A 52 10.05 -22.41 -4.58
C LEU A 52 9.96 -21.03 -3.90
N ILE A 53 8.86 -20.31 -4.13
CA ILE A 53 8.61 -19.00 -3.51
C ILE A 53 7.99 -19.24 -2.12
N LYS A 54 8.48 -18.51 -1.12
CA LYS A 54 7.96 -18.58 0.26
C LYS A 54 6.51 -18.12 0.30
N TYR A 55 5.62 -18.86 0.95
CA TYR A 55 4.20 -18.53 0.93
C TYR A 55 3.47 -18.94 2.22
N THR A 56 2.29 -18.33 2.39
CA THR A 56 1.21 -18.80 3.26
C THR A 56 -0.03 -19.05 2.41
N TYR A 57 -0.96 -19.87 2.88
CA TYR A 57 -2.12 -20.31 2.10
C TYR A 57 -3.37 -20.35 2.97
N SER A 58 -4.51 -20.05 2.37
CA SER A 58 -5.84 -20.28 2.91
C SER A 58 -6.77 -20.84 1.83
N GLU A 59 -7.55 -21.87 2.18
CA GLU A 59 -8.52 -22.52 1.25
C GLU A 59 -9.59 -21.54 0.76
N ASN A 60 -9.91 -20.53 1.56
CA ASN A 60 -10.90 -19.52 1.24
C ASN A 60 -10.27 -18.14 1.28
N ASN A 61 -10.92 -17.16 0.63
CA ASN A 61 -10.49 -15.77 0.71
C ASN A 61 -10.74 -15.19 2.11
N ILE A 62 -9.67 -15.05 2.89
CA ILE A 62 -9.68 -14.48 4.25
C ILE A 62 -9.60 -12.94 4.27
N GLY A 63 -9.55 -12.31 3.11
CA GLY A 63 -9.42 -10.85 2.95
C GLY A 63 -7.96 -10.38 3.01
N LEU A 64 -7.78 -9.15 2.54
CA LEU A 64 -6.46 -8.53 2.36
C LEU A 64 -5.67 -8.42 3.68
N CYS A 65 -6.30 -7.91 4.73
CA CYS A 65 -5.63 -7.64 6.00
C CYS A 65 -5.11 -8.92 6.66
N SER A 66 -5.96 -9.94 6.74
CA SER A 66 -5.59 -11.26 7.29
C SER A 66 -4.52 -11.94 6.44
N ALA A 67 -4.61 -11.81 5.11
CA ALA A 67 -3.64 -12.34 4.16
C ALA A 67 -2.24 -11.77 4.37
N ILE A 68 -2.13 -10.44 4.45
CA ILE A 68 -0.86 -9.75 4.67
C ILE A 68 -0.29 -10.08 6.06
N ASN A 69 -1.14 -10.09 7.10
CA ASN A 69 -0.72 -10.44 8.46
C ASN A 69 -0.19 -11.88 8.52
N SER A 70 -0.81 -12.81 7.79
CA SER A 70 -0.33 -14.19 7.68
C SER A 70 1.05 -14.25 7.01
N ALA A 71 1.23 -13.57 5.88
CA ALA A 71 2.51 -13.52 5.18
C ALA A 71 3.60 -12.85 6.04
N SER A 72 3.27 -11.80 6.79
CA SER A 72 4.24 -11.06 7.61
C SER A 72 4.91 -11.89 8.71
N LYS A 73 4.27 -12.97 9.15
CA LYS A 73 4.84 -13.92 10.14
C LYS A 73 6.07 -14.66 9.61
N LEU A 74 6.22 -14.72 8.30
CA LEU A 74 7.35 -15.36 7.65
C LEU A 74 8.51 -14.41 7.33
N CYS A 75 8.38 -13.10 7.59
CA CYS A 75 9.42 -12.12 7.33
C CYS A 75 10.69 -12.41 8.14
N SER A 76 11.85 -12.41 7.47
CA SER A 76 13.14 -12.64 8.10
C SER A 76 14.09 -11.42 7.98
N THR A 77 13.63 -10.30 7.42
CA THR A 77 14.42 -9.09 7.24
C THR A 77 13.92 -7.95 8.12
N ASP A 78 14.75 -6.91 8.29
CA ASP A 78 14.44 -5.73 9.12
C ASP A 78 13.38 -4.79 8.51
N TYR A 79 13.01 -5.03 7.25
CA TYR A 79 12.09 -4.17 6.51
C TYR A 79 10.99 -5.00 5.85
N VAL A 80 9.77 -4.53 5.98
CA VAL A 80 8.58 -5.09 5.35
C VAL A 80 8.12 -4.14 4.25
N LEU A 81 8.08 -4.64 3.03
CA LEU A 81 7.48 -3.97 1.87
C LEU A 81 6.19 -4.68 1.50
N TYR A 82 5.09 -3.98 1.53
CA TYR A 82 3.80 -4.47 1.05
C TYR A 82 3.55 -4.02 -0.39
N ALA A 83 3.12 -4.93 -1.25
CA ALA A 83 2.75 -4.67 -2.64
C ALA A 83 1.51 -5.45 -3.05
N HIS A 84 0.82 -4.97 -4.10
CA HIS A 84 -0.26 -5.74 -4.75
C HIS A 84 0.29 -6.67 -5.82
N ASP A 85 -0.42 -7.75 -6.09
CA ASP A 85 -0.11 -8.72 -7.14
C ASP A 85 -0.29 -8.16 -8.57
N ASP A 86 -1.02 -7.06 -8.74
CA ASP A 86 -1.25 -6.35 -10.00
C ASP A 86 -0.35 -5.11 -10.19
N MET A 87 0.88 -5.18 -9.68
CA MET A 87 1.91 -4.14 -9.84
C MET A 87 3.09 -4.64 -10.65
N TYR A 88 3.58 -3.81 -11.59
CA TYR A 88 4.85 -3.99 -12.26
C TYR A 88 5.87 -3.00 -11.69
N PHE A 89 6.94 -3.49 -11.09
CA PHE A 89 8.01 -2.68 -10.52
C PHE A 89 8.95 -2.18 -11.62
N CYS A 90 9.16 -0.86 -11.71
CA CYS A 90 10.09 -0.28 -12.68
C CYS A 90 11.56 -0.52 -12.26
N PRO A 91 12.52 -0.49 -13.21
CA PRO A 91 13.93 -0.76 -12.89
C PRO A 91 14.52 0.11 -11.79
N ASN A 92 15.38 -0.46 -10.96
CA ASN A 92 16.12 0.17 -9.87
C ASN A 92 15.23 0.71 -8.72
N TRP A 93 14.01 0.26 -8.62
CA TRP A 93 13.06 0.73 -7.62
C TRP A 93 13.59 0.60 -6.18
N ASP A 94 14.34 -0.46 -5.90
CA ASP A 94 14.89 -0.81 -4.60
C ASP A 94 16.13 0.01 -4.23
N GLU A 95 16.93 0.44 -5.22
CA GLU A 95 18.05 1.36 -5.02
C GLU A 95 17.58 2.69 -4.44
N PHE A 96 16.52 3.26 -5.00
CA PHE A 96 15.94 4.52 -4.50
C PHE A 96 15.41 4.40 -3.07
N LEU A 97 14.85 3.24 -2.70
CA LEU A 97 14.44 2.98 -1.31
C LEU A 97 15.64 2.88 -0.38
N VAL A 98 16.69 2.15 -0.78
CA VAL A 98 17.92 2.00 0.02
C VAL A 98 18.59 3.36 0.23
N ASP A 99 18.70 4.15 -0.83
CA ASP A 99 19.28 5.49 -0.75
C ASP A 99 18.50 6.40 0.20
N GLU A 100 17.17 6.33 0.17
CA GLU A 100 16.35 7.13 1.06
C GLU A 100 16.46 6.66 2.51
N ILE A 101 16.44 5.35 2.75
CA ILE A 101 16.63 4.78 4.10
C ILE A 101 17.97 5.22 4.69
N ASN A 102 19.03 5.22 3.89
CA ASN A 102 20.36 5.65 4.34
C ASN A 102 20.44 7.16 4.68
N LYS A 103 19.59 7.99 4.06
CA LYS A 103 19.47 9.42 4.39
C LYS A 103 18.64 9.68 5.64
N ILE A 104 17.67 8.80 5.92
CA ILE A 104 16.81 8.93 7.10
C ILE A 104 17.58 8.41 8.33
N ASN A 105 18.07 9.30 9.16
CA ASN A 105 18.69 8.94 10.44
C ASN A 105 17.62 8.72 11.53
N HIS A 106 16.62 7.88 11.23
CA HIS A 106 15.48 7.64 12.12
C HIS A 106 14.83 6.28 11.84
N GLU A 107 14.34 5.60 12.87
CA GLU A 107 13.71 4.28 12.70
C GLU A 107 12.21 4.31 12.39
N LYS A 108 11.56 5.48 12.59
CA LYS A 108 10.12 5.63 12.46
C LYS A 108 9.75 6.36 11.17
N PHE A 109 9.61 5.61 10.09
CA PHE A 109 9.24 6.14 8.78
C PHE A 109 8.28 5.20 8.05
N TYR A 110 7.59 5.77 7.10
CA TYR A 110 6.76 5.09 6.10
C TYR A 110 7.14 5.63 4.73
N LEU A 111 7.72 4.78 3.91
CA LEU A 111 8.09 5.12 2.53
C LEU A 111 7.18 4.39 1.56
N CYS A 112 6.78 5.05 0.49
CA CYS A 112 5.97 4.41 -0.53
C CYS A 112 6.41 4.78 -1.95
N GLY A 113 5.91 4.04 -2.91
CA GLY A 113 6.18 4.26 -4.32
C GLY A 113 5.24 5.27 -4.97
N THR A 114 5.63 5.71 -6.16
CA THR A 114 4.82 6.52 -7.08
C THR A 114 4.14 5.60 -8.09
N MET A 115 2.81 5.62 -8.14
CA MET A 115 2.03 4.79 -9.06
C MET A 115 1.88 5.46 -10.42
N ILE A 116 2.19 4.70 -11.47
CA ILE A 116 1.84 4.98 -12.86
C ILE A 116 0.61 4.12 -13.20
N GLN A 117 -0.42 4.71 -13.77
CA GLN A 117 -1.60 3.99 -14.26
C GLN A 117 -1.99 4.51 -15.65
N LYS A 118 -2.83 3.77 -16.37
CA LYS A 118 -3.45 4.26 -17.60
C LYS A 118 -4.13 5.60 -17.41
N SER A 119 -4.82 5.78 -16.28
CA SER A 119 -5.46 7.04 -15.87
C SER A 119 -5.61 7.09 -14.35
N GLY A 120 -5.50 8.28 -13.76
CA GLY A 120 -5.99 8.59 -12.40
C GLY A 120 -5.04 8.32 -11.25
N ALA A 121 -3.83 7.90 -11.33
CA ALA A 121 -2.88 7.79 -10.22
C ALA A 121 -2.01 9.05 -10.03
N HIS A 122 -0.82 8.89 -9.46
CA HIS A 122 0.16 9.97 -9.38
C HIS A 122 0.61 10.41 -10.78
N ILE A 123 0.78 9.43 -11.69
CA ILE A 123 1.21 9.64 -13.08
C ILE A 123 0.25 8.89 -14.00
N SER A 124 -0.30 9.59 -14.99
CA SER A 124 -1.09 8.97 -16.06
C SER A 124 -0.19 8.67 -17.26
N LEU A 125 -0.03 7.38 -17.59
CA LEU A 125 0.67 6.89 -18.76
C LEU A 125 0.00 5.60 -19.24
N ASP A 126 -0.61 5.63 -20.39
CA ASP A 126 -1.28 4.45 -20.95
C ASP A 126 -0.25 3.46 -21.52
N CYS A 127 0.01 2.39 -20.75
CA CYS A 127 0.78 1.24 -21.19
C CYS A 127 -0.07 -0.05 -21.17
N GLY A 128 -1.38 0.09 -21.34
CA GLY A 128 -2.34 -1.01 -21.24
C GLY A 128 -3.03 -1.07 -19.88
N ASP A 129 -4.20 -1.69 -19.82
CA ASP A 129 -5.02 -1.82 -18.62
C ASP A 129 -5.25 -3.28 -18.18
N THR A 130 -4.69 -4.23 -18.92
CA THR A 130 -4.65 -5.66 -18.56
C THR A 130 -3.26 -6.23 -18.80
N HIS A 131 -2.99 -7.41 -18.22
CA HIS A 131 -1.71 -8.11 -18.44
C HIS A 131 -1.49 -8.45 -19.92
N GLU A 132 -2.57 -8.71 -20.69
CA GLU A 132 -2.50 -9.04 -22.13
C GLU A 132 -2.19 -7.81 -22.97
N THR A 133 -2.70 -6.63 -22.58
CA THR A 133 -2.50 -5.37 -23.32
C THR A 133 -1.30 -4.57 -22.81
N PHE A 134 -0.57 -5.09 -21.83
CA PHE A 134 0.55 -4.38 -21.23
C PHE A 134 1.72 -4.23 -22.17
N ASP A 135 2.07 -2.98 -22.48
CA ASP A 135 3.24 -2.62 -23.26
C ASP A 135 4.44 -2.25 -22.35
N GLU A 136 5.18 -3.30 -21.94
CA GLU A 136 6.40 -3.15 -21.12
C GLU A 136 7.43 -2.24 -21.81
N LYS A 137 7.62 -2.36 -23.13
CA LYS A 137 8.60 -1.57 -23.87
C LYS A 137 8.26 -0.08 -23.80
N LYS A 138 7.00 0.26 -24.00
CA LYS A 138 6.51 1.64 -23.87
C LYS A 138 6.70 2.18 -22.45
N LEU A 139 6.39 1.37 -21.43
CA LEU A 139 6.62 1.76 -20.04
C LEU A 139 8.11 2.05 -19.80
N LEU A 140 9.00 1.10 -20.14
CA LEU A 140 10.43 1.21 -19.89
C LEU A 140 11.08 2.38 -20.66
N LYS A 141 10.57 2.71 -21.84
CA LYS A 141 11.01 3.88 -22.61
C LYS A 141 10.64 5.21 -21.92
N ASN A 142 9.50 5.26 -21.23
CA ASN A 142 8.91 6.53 -20.78
C ASN A 142 8.94 6.75 -19.25
N TYR A 143 9.03 5.71 -18.41
CA TYR A 143 8.85 5.83 -16.96
C TYR A 143 9.83 6.80 -16.28
N LYS A 144 11.05 6.99 -16.83
CA LYS A 144 12.03 7.96 -16.33
C LYS A 144 11.67 9.39 -16.66
N ASN A 145 11.00 9.61 -17.80
CA ASN A 145 10.67 10.92 -18.32
C ASN A 145 9.33 11.46 -17.79
N VAL A 146 8.50 10.62 -17.16
CA VAL A 146 7.28 11.07 -16.49
C VAL A 146 7.63 11.61 -15.11
N ASN A 147 7.61 12.92 -15.00
CA ASN A 147 8.00 13.60 -13.76
C ASN A 147 6.84 13.67 -12.77
N PHE A 148 7.18 13.44 -11.53
CA PHE A 148 6.37 13.72 -10.37
C PHE A 148 7.29 14.32 -9.30
N PHE A 149 6.85 14.49 -8.10
CA PHE A 149 7.66 14.97 -6.97
C PHE A 149 7.64 13.93 -5.84
N ASP A 150 8.65 13.97 -4.99
CA ASP A 150 8.55 13.27 -3.70
C ASP A 150 7.37 13.87 -2.95
N HIS A 151 6.40 13.03 -2.56
CA HIS A 151 5.12 13.52 -2.08
C HIS A 151 4.89 13.20 -0.60
N GLN A 152 4.20 14.14 0.04
CA GLN A 152 3.86 14.07 1.45
C GLN A 152 2.68 13.13 1.69
N GLY A 153 2.76 12.36 2.76
CA GLY A 153 1.61 11.66 3.31
C GLY A 153 1.02 10.57 2.45
N SER A 154 1.83 9.91 1.63
CA SER A 154 1.34 8.78 0.88
C SER A 154 0.83 7.68 1.81
N HIS A 155 -0.21 6.99 1.38
CA HIS A 155 -0.90 5.97 2.15
C HIS A 155 -1.32 4.79 1.27
N PHE A 156 -0.61 4.59 0.16
CA PHE A 156 -0.90 3.51 -0.79
C PHE A 156 0.24 2.48 -0.83
N ALA A 157 -0.10 1.25 -1.25
CA ALA A 157 0.90 0.30 -1.72
C ALA A 157 1.53 0.79 -3.07
N PRO A 158 2.79 0.45 -3.38
CA PRO A 158 3.68 -0.29 -2.49
C PRO A 158 4.24 0.60 -1.40
N HIS A 159 4.39 0.05 -0.20
CA HIS A 159 4.99 0.81 0.89
C HIS A 159 5.92 -0.04 1.77
N LEU A 160 6.87 0.62 2.39
CA LEU A 160 7.89 0.02 3.24
C LEU A 160 7.91 0.66 4.62
N VAL A 161 8.03 -0.19 5.63
CA VAL A 161 8.27 0.19 7.03
C VAL A 161 9.31 -0.73 7.65
N LYS A 162 9.88 -0.35 8.79
CA LYS A 162 10.68 -1.28 9.61
C LYS A 162 9.80 -2.39 10.19
N LYS A 163 10.35 -3.62 10.23
CA LYS A 163 9.66 -4.80 10.77
C LYS A 163 9.24 -4.63 12.23
N ASN A 164 10.12 -4.03 13.06
CA ASN A 164 9.79 -3.75 14.45
C ASN A 164 8.59 -2.79 14.60
N MET A 165 8.44 -1.82 13.67
CA MET A 165 7.31 -0.91 13.66
C MET A 165 6.04 -1.63 13.17
N TRP A 166 6.15 -2.49 12.14
CA TRP A 166 5.05 -3.37 11.69
C TRP A 166 4.50 -4.20 12.85
N ASP A 167 5.40 -4.87 13.60
CA ASP A 167 5.01 -5.71 14.73
C ASP A 167 4.41 -4.90 15.88
N LYS A 168 5.01 -3.75 16.19
CA LYS A 168 4.52 -2.87 17.24
C LYS A 168 3.08 -2.40 17.02
N VAL A 169 2.70 -2.12 15.77
CA VAL A 169 1.33 -1.69 15.44
C VAL A 169 0.40 -2.86 15.14
N GLY A 170 0.91 -4.12 15.13
CA GLY A 170 0.14 -5.32 14.87
C GLY A 170 -0.32 -5.48 13.43
N GLY A 171 0.51 -5.07 12.46
CA GLY A 171 0.19 -5.18 11.03
C GLY A 171 -1.09 -4.44 10.61
N PHE A 172 -1.86 -5.00 9.68
CA PHE A 172 -3.17 -4.47 9.29
C PHE A 172 -4.30 -4.93 10.23
N SER A 173 -5.28 -4.07 10.48
CA SER A 173 -6.43 -4.40 11.31
C SER A 173 -7.47 -5.20 10.51
N GLU A 174 -7.77 -6.41 10.94
CA GLU A 174 -8.61 -7.37 10.19
C GLU A 174 -10.07 -6.93 10.07
N GLU A 175 -10.54 -6.02 10.93
CA GLU A 175 -11.86 -5.40 10.82
C GLU A 175 -12.06 -4.61 9.52
N PHE A 176 -10.98 -4.30 8.79
CA PHE A 176 -11.00 -3.68 7.47
C PHE A 176 -11.05 -4.68 6.32
N ASN A 177 -11.10 -5.99 6.59
CA ASN A 177 -11.30 -6.95 5.50
C ASN A 177 -12.59 -6.60 4.73
N PRO A 178 -12.59 -6.70 3.40
CA PRO A 178 -11.56 -7.24 2.50
C PRO A 178 -10.45 -6.27 2.08
N GLY A 179 -10.30 -5.07 2.70
CA GLY A 179 -9.15 -4.19 2.47
C GLY A 179 -9.44 -2.69 2.41
N VAL A 180 -10.70 -2.27 2.15
CA VAL A 180 -11.00 -0.83 2.03
C VAL A 180 -10.85 -0.11 3.37
N GLY A 181 -9.98 0.91 3.39
CA GLY A 181 -9.69 1.68 4.61
C GLY A 181 -8.53 1.13 5.44
N SER A 182 -7.93 0.01 5.06
CA SER A 182 -6.81 -0.62 5.77
C SER A 182 -5.53 0.21 5.72
N ASP A 183 -5.18 0.76 4.56
CA ASP A 183 -3.98 1.60 4.43
C ASP A 183 -4.04 2.86 5.32
N PRO A 184 -5.10 3.68 5.28
CA PRO A 184 -5.20 4.82 6.20
C PRO A 184 -5.30 4.40 7.66
N ASP A 185 -5.89 3.25 8.00
CA ASP A 185 -5.88 2.71 9.36
C ASP A 185 -4.46 2.35 9.81
N PHE A 186 -3.71 1.66 8.96
CA PHE A 186 -2.32 1.33 9.22
C PHE A 186 -1.49 2.60 9.45
N ASN A 187 -1.67 3.61 8.59
CA ASN A 187 -0.98 4.89 8.75
C ASN A 187 -1.39 5.64 10.03
N MET A 188 -2.65 5.54 10.46
CA MET A 188 -3.08 6.12 11.73
C MET A 188 -2.42 5.40 12.93
N LYS A 189 -2.31 4.08 12.89
CA LYS A 189 -1.57 3.32 13.90
C LYS A 189 -0.09 3.72 13.96
N LEU A 190 0.55 3.88 12.80
CA LEU A 190 1.92 4.39 12.70
C LEU A 190 2.04 5.80 13.28
N TRP A 191 1.11 6.69 12.94
CA TRP A 191 1.07 8.06 13.45
C TRP A 191 1.02 8.12 14.98
N ILE A 192 0.12 7.34 15.59
CA ILE A 192 -0.03 7.27 17.06
C ILE A 192 1.26 6.73 17.71
N ASN A 193 1.98 5.84 17.01
CA ASN A 193 3.26 5.30 17.48
C ASN A 193 4.47 6.20 17.16
N GLY A 194 4.21 7.45 16.74
CA GLY A 194 5.22 8.48 16.59
C GLY A 194 5.91 8.54 15.24
N VAL A 195 5.41 7.83 14.21
CA VAL A 195 5.87 8.03 12.83
C VAL A 195 5.43 9.41 12.34
N ARG A 196 6.37 10.16 11.76
CA ARG A 196 6.14 11.50 11.19
C ARG A 196 6.69 11.63 9.77
N ILE A 197 7.57 10.74 9.36
CA ILE A 197 8.05 10.64 7.98
C ILE A 197 7.08 9.74 7.23
N PHE A 198 6.20 10.34 6.43
CA PHE A 198 5.33 9.66 5.47
C PHE A 198 5.67 10.22 4.10
N LYS A 199 6.58 9.56 3.40
CA LYS A 199 7.17 10.06 2.15
C LYS A 199 6.93 9.09 1.00
N GLY A 200 6.37 9.60 -0.07
CA GLY A 200 6.34 8.91 -1.35
C GLY A 200 7.51 9.32 -2.23
N LEU A 201 8.22 8.34 -2.79
CA LEU A 201 9.40 8.56 -3.60
C LEU A 201 9.02 8.62 -5.08
N ASN A 202 9.35 9.73 -5.74
CA ASN A 202 9.14 9.88 -7.18
C ASN A 202 9.84 8.79 -7.99
N ASN A 203 11.05 8.43 -7.62
CA ASN A 203 11.86 7.49 -8.39
C ASN A 203 11.55 6.01 -8.09
N PHE A 204 10.92 5.71 -6.98
CA PHE A 204 10.33 4.38 -6.73
C PHE A 204 9.00 4.26 -7.49
N LYS A 205 9.05 3.85 -8.75
CA LYS A 205 7.88 3.78 -9.63
C LYS A 205 7.39 2.37 -9.83
N VAL A 206 6.06 2.22 -9.82
CA VAL A 206 5.36 0.99 -10.19
C VAL A 206 4.25 1.31 -11.19
N TYR A 207 4.05 0.43 -12.17
CA TYR A 207 2.84 0.45 -13.00
C TYR A 207 1.78 -0.42 -12.33
N HIS A 208 0.60 0.14 -12.09
CA HIS A 208 -0.48 -0.53 -11.39
C HIS A 208 -1.70 -0.68 -12.29
N PHE A 209 -2.18 -1.92 -12.46
CA PHE A 209 -3.29 -2.24 -13.38
C PHE A 209 -4.67 -1.89 -12.82
N GLY A 210 -4.73 -1.32 -11.61
CA GLY A 210 -5.94 -0.73 -11.06
C GLY A 210 -6.86 -1.70 -10.35
N SER A 211 -6.33 -2.46 -9.42
CA SER A 211 -7.11 -3.26 -8.43
C SER A 211 -8.18 -4.16 -9.08
N LYS A 212 -7.76 -5.00 -10.02
CA LYS A 212 -8.66 -5.88 -10.79
C LYS A 212 -9.49 -6.81 -9.91
N THR A 213 -8.90 -7.32 -8.82
CA THR A 213 -9.55 -8.20 -7.86
C THR A 213 -10.67 -7.50 -7.08
N SER A 214 -10.45 -6.26 -6.65
CA SER A 214 -11.42 -5.51 -5.82
C SER A 214 -12.60 -4.95 -6.62
N ARG A 215 -12.49 -4.83 -7.95
CA ARG A 215 -13.57 -4.32 -8.81
C ARG A 215 -14.75 -5.29 -8.93
N LYS A 216 -14.55 -6.57 -8.69
CA LYS A 216 -15.60 -7.59 -8.78
C LYS A 216 -16.68 -7.47 -7.68
N ASN A 217 -16.44 -6.71 -6.58
CA ASN A 217 -17.32 -6.65 -5.40
C ASN A 217 -17.58 -5.23 -4.84
N THR A 218 -17.66 -4.19 -5.67
CA THR A 218 -17.23 -2.84 -5.29
C THR A 218 -18.22 -1.90 -4.60
N LYS A 219 -19.55 -2.04 -4.67
CA LYS A 219 -20.44 -0.99 -4.14
C LYS A 219 -20.68 -1.05 -2.62
N ILE A 220 -20.80 -2.24 -2.07
CA ILE A 220 -21.13 -2.44 -0.64
C ILE A 220 -19.89 -2.23 0.25
N ILE A 221 -18.72 -2.56 -0.24
CA ILE A 221 -17.46 -2.61 0.52
C ILE A 221 -16.87 -1.23 0.80
N LYS A 222 -16.94 -0.29 -0.17
CA LYS A 222 -16.35 1.05 -0.03
C LYS A 222 -16.92 1.86 1.13
N ASN A 223 -18.22 1.82 1.33
CA ASN A 223 -18.87 2.56 2.43
C ASN A 223 -18.55 1.97 3.79
N ARG A 224 -18.35 0.67 3.89
CA ARG A 224 -18.06 -0.03 5.15
C ARG A 224 -16.70 0.37 5.71
N GLY A 225 -15.64 0.40 4.90
CA GLY A 225 -14.29 0.78 5.34
C GLY A 225 -14.22 2.21 5.89
N ASN A 226 -14.87 3.18 5.22
CA ASN A 226 -14.94 4.56 5.70
C ASN A 226 -15.68 4.67 7.05
N ILE A 227 -16.75 3.91 7.23
CA ILE A 227 -17.53 3.87 8.47
C ILE A 227 -16.70 3.20 9.58
N THR A 228 -16.03 2.09 9.29
CA THR A 228 -15.16 1.40 10.24
C THR A 228 -14.04 2.33 10.73
N PHE A 229 -13.38 3.05 9.82
CA PHE A 229 -12.35 4.03 10.17
C PHE A 229 -12.91 5.14 11.07
N LEU A 230 -14.07 5.72 10.68
CA LEU A 230 -14.73 6.77 11.49
C LEU A 230 -15.11 6.27 12.87
N LYS A 231 -15.67 5.06 13.00
CA LYS A 231 -16.02 4.46 14.30
C LYS A 231 -14.79 4.22 15.19
N LYS A 232 -13.71 3.76 14.60
CA LYS A 232 -12.47 3.43 15.32
C LYS A 232 -11.73 4.68 15.80
N TRP A 233 -11.61 5.70 14.94
CA TRP A 233 -10.75 6.85 15.18
C TRP A 233 -11.48 8.16 15.52
N GLY A 234 -12.80 8.19 15.37
CA GLY A 234 -13.63 9.38 15.64
C GLY A 234 -13.48 10.50 14.61
N ILE A 235 -12.72 10.28 13.55
CA ILE A 235 -12.50 11.19 12.42
C ILE A 235 -12.56 10.42 11.11
N SER A 236 -12.90 11.09 10.00
CA SER A 236 -12.94 10.47 8.69
C SER A 236 -11.53 10.29 8.07
N ILE A 237 -11.40 9.33 7.14
CA ILE A 237 -10.18 9.18 6.32
C ILE A 237 -9.81 10.50 5.64
N LYS A 238 -10.80 11.24 5.11
CA LYS A 238 -10.56 12.54 4.47
C LYS A 238 -9.95 13.56 5.44
N PHE A 239 -10.43 13.61 6.67
CA PHE A 239 -9.90 14.51 7.70
C PHE A 239 -8.47 14.13 8.07
N PHE A 240 -8.19 12.83 8.29
CA PHE A 240 -6.85 12.32 8.57
C PHE A 240 -5.86 12.67 7.45
N LYS A 241 -6.23 12.38 6.20
CA LYS A 241 -5.41 12.70 5.03
C LYS A 241 -5.09 14.18 4.91
N LYS A 242 -6.09 15.05 5.16
CA LYS A 242 -5.95 16.50 5.03
C LYS A 242 -5.09 17.13 6.11
N TYR A 243 -5.34 16.78 7.38
CA TYR A 243 -4.76 17.51 8.51
C TYR A 243 -3.58 16.82 9.17
N TYR A 244 -3.48 15.50 9.07
CA TYR A 244 -2.40 14.73 9.65
C TYR A 244 -1.33 14.40 8.62
N LEU A 245 -1.72 13.85 7.47
CA LEU A 245 -0.78 13.39 6.46
C LEU A 245 -0.40 14.46 5.43
N ASN A 246 -1.21 15.51 5.23
CA ASN A 246 -1.03 16.52 4.17
C ASN A 246 -0.87 15.90 2.78
N THR A 247 -1.70 14.89 2.46
CA THR A 247 -1.57 14.12 1.23
C THR A 247 -1.63 14.97 -0.04
N ASN A 248 -0.94 14.54 -1.09
CA ASN A 248 -0.89 15.16 -2.42
C ASN A 248 -0.15 16.50 -2.46
N THR A 249 0.68 16.80 -1.47
CA THR A 249 1.59 17.97 -1.51
C THR A 249 3.03 17.48 -1.70
N PRO A 250 3.96 18.32 -2.20
CA PRO A 250 5.37 17.97 -2.20
C PRO A 250 5.88 17.66 -0.79
N TYR A 251 6.78 16.68 -0.68
CA TYR A 251 7.44 16.38 0.58
C TYR A 251 8.42 17.49 0.93
N LEU A 252 8.22 18.14 2.06
CA LEU A 252 9.10 19.22 2.54
C LEU A 252 9.90 18.79 3.76
N ALA A 253 9.26 18.12 4.72
CA ALA A 253 9.88 17.74 5.99
C ALA A 253 9.01 16.71 6.73
N GLU A 254 9.46 16.27 7.87
CA GLU A 254 8.65 15.48 8.81
C GLU A 254 7.36 16.23 9.19
N LEU A 255 6.29 15.46 9.33
CA LEU A 255 5.00 16.00 9.74
C LEU A 255 4.99 16.41 11.22
N SER A 256 4.40 17.53 11.51
CA SER A 256 4.11 17.98 12.88
C SER A 256 2.67 17.63 13.28
N GLN A 257 2.34 17.84 14.55
CA GLN A 257 0.94 17.78 14.98
C GLN A 257 0.08 18.76 14.16
N PRO A 258 -1.17 18.40 13.84
CA PRO A 258 -2.07 19.26 13.07
C PRO A 258 -2.21 20.64 13.70
N LYS A 259 -2.01 21.69 12.91
CA LYS A 259 -2.25 23.07 13.36
C LYS A 259 -3.75 23.31 13.49
N ILE A 260 -4.17 23.76 14.67
CA ILE A 260 -5.56 24.09 14.94
C ILE A 260 -5.87 25.44 14.29
N SER A 261 -6.59 25.40 13.19
CA SER A 261 -7.11 26.59 12.48
C SER A 261 -8.64 26.61 12.54
N ILE A 262 -9.26 27.71 12.13
CA ILE A 262 -10.73 27.80 12.02
C ILE A 262 -11.26 26.69 11.10
N ASN A 263 -10.61 26.44 9.97
CA ASN A 263 -10.99 25.36 9.06
C ASN A 263 -10.83 23.97 9.68
N TYR A 264 -9.76 23.74 10.46
CA TYR A 264 -9.58 22.51 11.22
C TYR A 264 -10.74 22.29 12.20
N LEU A 265 -11.08 23.30 13.00
CA LEU A 265 -12.16 23.23 14.00
C LEU A 265 -13.53 22.96 13.33
N LYS A 266 -13.82 23.67 12.25
CA LYS A 266 -15.05 23.45 11.47
C LYS A 266 -15.14 21.99 10.96
N ASP A 267 -14.11 21.53 10.28
CA ASP A 267 -14.06 20.16 9.74
C ASP A 267 -14.09 19.11 10.87
N TYR A 268 -13.44 19.39 12.01
CA TYR A 268 -13.44 18.51 13.16
C TYR A 268 -14.86 18.38 13.78
N ILE A 269 -15.58 19.49 13.97
CA ILE A 269 -16.95 19.47 14.48
C ILE A 269 -17.86 18.66 13.56
N ILE A 270 -17.78 18.87 12.24
CA ILE A 270 -18.54 18.08 11.26
C ILE A 270 -18.23 16.59 11.38
N ASN A 271 -16.95 16.23 11.52
CA ASN A 271 -16.54 14.83 11.72
C ASN A 271 -17.11 14.24 13.02
N ARG A 272 -17.11 15.01 14.11
CA ARG A 272 -17.66 14.55 15.39
C ARG A 272 -19.18 14.35 15.33
N ILE A 273 -19.91 15.24 14.68
CA ILE A 273 -21.35 15.07 14.43
C ILE A 273 -21.60 13.79 13.62
N HIS A 274 -20.85 13.60 12.52
CA HIS A 274 -20.97 12.39 11.70
C HIS A 274 -20.62 11.11 12.48
N TYR A 275 -19.60 11.15 13.33
CA TYR A 275 -19.24 10.04 14.22
C TYR A 275 -20.40 9.65 15.14
N PHE A 276 -21.05 10.62 15.81
CA PHE A 276 -22.18 10.36 16.69
C PHE A 276 -23.38 9.80 15.94
N ILE A 277 -23.71 10.36 14.77
CA ILE A 277 -24.78 9.84 13.90
C ILE A 277 -24.52 8.37 13.55
N VAL A 278 -23.31 8.06 13.08
CA VAL A 278 -22.94 6.68 12.70
C VAL A 278 -22.95 5.74 13.90
N LYS A 279 -22.52 6.20 15.07
CA LYS A 279 -22.51 5.40 16.31
C LYS A 279 -23.92 5.05 16.79
N ILE A 280 -24.89 5.96 16.62
CA ILE A 280 -26.27 5.79 17.06
C ILE A 280 -27.09 4.98 16.04
N PHE A 281 -27.00 5.32 14.76
CA PHE A 281 -27.93 4.83 13.73
C PHE A 281 -27.38 3.72 12.84
N LYS A 282 -26.09 3.41 12.90
CA LYS A 282 -25.46 2.33 12.12
C LYS A 282 -24.76 1.34 13.04
N LYS A 283 -25.59 0.67 13.88
CA LYS A 283 -25.12 -0.51 14.62
C LYS A 283 -24.72 -1.64 13.69
#